data_b46f6b602cf3c3d78eb966426d362c5b
#
_entry.id   b46f6b602cf3c3d78eb966426d362c5b
#
_cell.length_a   1.000
_cell.length_b   1.000
_cell.length_c   1.000
_cell.angle_alpha   90.00
_cell.angle_beta   90.00
_cell.angle_gamma   90.00
#
_symmetry.space_group_name_H-M   'P 1'
#
loop_
_entity.id
_entity.type
_entity.pdbx_description
1 polymer ?
#
loop_
_entity_poly.entity_id
_entity_poly.type
_entity_poly.pdbx_seq_one_letter_code
_entity_poly.pdbx_strand_id
1 'polypeptide(L)'
;MPKEKKIIDKTHLAFAVLLLTWVLTDTQRFGNIPLLTMFLIFLIYPKIRLGKFGKMELGLFLYSVYISIVTLLNIKTQLSGYEANSFLLLIEYFLCIFLAFILSSNVDILIFLKDIGFVGGMLSVFGIVEGVLRFPIYHYLLSGKLNIPDIGTNDYRIVIIFAYPIICGGFLIMFLICKLFFPIKNNLLNILLLVSIIEAILMNKSRSSWLAIAFLLILYLIKYTKFNLKINKKVVIYTIFIFFVLFFLKIIFNVDVVSNIASEIIDRFSGSLNAGEGQIIRIETVQNSFIYWKDNIRILLFGGGKNYDKVFLQMYPVIKGGGSFVWNGAIDNEYITIIHESGLVGLAFILFVFFTAIKRFITCDKCDKSSVCVNMAVIGWATVIYFYEGFNYPFIFLTIAILCSLSDRCVEKEQQKNEIN
;
A
#
# COMPACT_ATOMS: atom_id res chain seq x y z
N MET A 1 -15.95 -15.74 -29.74
CA MET A 1 -15.66 -14.31 -29.85
C MET A 1 -16.60 -13.36 -29.09
N PRO A 2 -17.95 -13.41 -29.13
CA PRO A 2 -18.73 -12.41 -28.34
C PRO A 2 -18.67 -12.57 -26.83
N LYS A 3 -18.32 -13.76 -26.29
CA LYS A 3 -18.18 -13.94 -24.82
C LYS A 3 -16.93 -13.31 -24.20
N GLU A 4 -15.81 -13.26 -24.94
CA GLU A 4 -14.56 -12.63 -24.44
C GLU A 4 -14.67 -11.10 -24.32
N LYS A 5 -15.33 -10.46 -25.28
CA LYS A 5 -15.54 -9.01 -25.27
C LYS A 5 -16.36 -8.56 -24.04
N LYS A 6 -17.39 -9.36 -23.67
CA LYS A 6 -18.24 -9.09 -22.51
C LYS A 6 -17.52 -9.25 -21.16
N ILE A 7 -16.54 -10.18 -21.06
CA ILE A 7 -15.73 -10.38 -19.84
C ILE A 7 -14.73 -9.24 -19.67
N ILE A 8 -14.11 -8.79 -20.76
CA ILE A 8 -13.16 -7.67 -20.76
C ILE A 8 -13.85 -6.40 -20.23
N ASP A 9 -15.03 -6.07 -20.77
CA ASP A 9 -15.81 -4.91 -20.35
C ASP A 9 -16.14 -4.97 -18.84
N LYS A 10 -16.47 -6.13 -18.30
CA LYS A 10 -16.76 -6.31 -16.87
C LYS A 10 -15.55 -6.14 -15.98
N THR A 11 -14.37 -6.60 -16.38
CA THR A 11 -13.14 -6.41 -15.62
C THR A 11 -12.75 -4.94 -15.55
N HIS A 12 -12.81 -4.21 -16.68
CA HIS A 12 -12.57 -2.76 -16.70
C HIS A 12 -13.57 -2.00 -15.83
N LEU A 13 -14.85 -2.40 -15.88
CA LEU A 13 -15.88 -1.75 -15.06
C LEU A 13 -15.66 -2.02 -13.56
N ALA A 14 -15.30 -3.25 -13.19
CA ALA A 14 -14.96 -3.57 -11.80
C ALA A 14 -13.74 -2.78 -11.30
N PHE A 15 -12.73 -2.60 -12.15
CA PHE A 15 -11.60 -1.76 -11.83
C PHE A 15 -11.99 -0.29 -11.69
N ALA A 16 -12.86 0.24 -12.54
CA ALA A 16 -13.38 1.61 -12.44
C ALA A 16 -14.11 1.84 -11.11
N VAL A 17 -14.89 0.87 -10.63
CA VAL A 17 -15.54 0.92 -9.31
C VAL A 17 -14.50 0.93 -8.18
N LEU A 18 -13.44 0.13 -8.28
CA LEU A 18 -12.35 0.16 -7.30
C LEU A 18 -11.63 1.51 -7.29
N LEU A 19 -11.36 2.06 -8.47
CA LEU A 19 -10.76 3.40 -8.61
C LEU A 19 -11.65 4.46 -7.96
N LEU A 20 -12.96 4.39 -8.19
CA LEU A 20 -13.92 5.27 -7.54
C LEU A 20 -13.87 5.14 -6.00
N THR A 21 -13.69 3.92 -5.50
CA THR A 21 -13.49 3.69 -4.07
C THR A 21 -12.26 4.42 -3.55
N TRP A 22 -11.13 4.34 -4.25
CA TRP A 22 -9.91 5.06 -3.86
C TRP A 22 -10.10 6.57 -3.89
N VAL A 23 -10.81 7.09 -4.90
CA VAL A 23 -11.11 8.51 -5.05
C VAL A 23 -12.03 9.01 -3.93
N LEU A 24 -13.05 8.26 -3.54
CA LEU A 24 -14.07 8.72 -2.59
C LEU A 24 -13.67 8.57 -1.12
N THR A 25 -12.74 7.67 -0.79
CA THR A 25 -12.35 7.38 0.60
C THR A 25 -11.73 8.55 1.34
N ASP A 26 -11.10 9.48 0.64
CA ASP A 26 -10.49 10.64 1.27
C ASP A 26 -11.50 11.70 1.74
N THR A 27 -12.72 11.65 1.23
CA THR A 27 -13.66 12.76 1.43
C THR A 27 -14.36 12.75 2.79
N GLN A 28 -14.19 11.74 3.64
CA GLN A 28 -14.91 11.56 4.92
C GLN A 28 -16.42 11.87 4.87
N ARG A 29 -16.91 12.26 3.68
CA ARG A 29 -18.30 12.71 3.43
C ARG A 29 -19.22 11.56 3.04
N PHE A 30 -18.63 10.48 2.53
CA PHE A 30 -19.37 9.35 2.01
C PHE A 30 -19.21 8.17 2.96
N GLY A 31 -20.10 7.95 3.87
CA GLY A 31 -20.19 6.84 4.82
C GLY A 31 -19.46 5.54 4.42
N ASN A 32 -20.06 4.38 4.54
CA ASN A 32 -19.44 3.08 4.29
C ASN A 32 -19.12 2.83 2.80
N ILE A 33 -17.98 3.37 2.33
CA ILE A 33 -17.50 3.22 0.94
C ILE A 33 -17.28 1.74 0.56
N PRO A 34 -16.71 0.86 1.41
CA PRO A 34 -16.61 -0.56 1.10
C PRO A 34 -17.97 -1.21 0.81
N LEU A 35 -19.01 -0.79 1.51
CA LEU A 35 -20.38 -1.28 1.33
C LEU A 35 -20.97 -0.83 -0.02
N LEU A 36 -20.77 0.44 -0.38
CA LEU A 36 -21.15 0.97 -1.69
C LEU A 36 -20.40 0.25 -2.81
N THR A 37 -19.11 0.04 -2.66
CA THR A 37 -18.27 -0.67 -3.63
C THR A 37 -18.75 -2.11 -3.80
N MET A 38 -19.07 -2.80 -2.71
CA MET A 38 -19.62 -4.15 -2.73
C MET A 38 -20.95 -4.19 -3.50
N PHE A 39 -21.85 -3.27 -3.23
CA PHE A 39 -23.13 -3.16 -3.95
C PHE A 39 -22.91 -2.97 -5.46
N LEU A 40 -22.03 -2.07 -5.86
CA LEU A 40 -21.72 -1.85 -7.28
C LEU A 40 -21.09 -3.06 -7.94
N ILE A 41 -20.21 -3.79 -7.25
CA ILE A 41 -19.61 -5.04 -7.75
C ILE A 41 -20.68 -6.13 -7.94
N PHE A 42 -21.67 -6.24 -7.03
CA PHE A 42 -22.80 -7.16 -7.20
C PHE A 42 -23.65 -6.84 -8.45
N LEU A 43 -23.84 -5.56 -8.76
CA LEU A 43 -24.53 -5.14 -9.97
C LEU A 43 -23.78 -5.54 -11.25
N ILE A 44 -22.44 -5.47 -11.23
CA ILE A 44 -21.59 -5.87 -12.36
C ILE A 44 -21.59 -7.39 -12.55
N TYR A 45 -21.56 -8.12 -11.44
CA TYR A 45 -21.49 -9.59 -11.43
C TYR A 45 -22.74 -10.21 -10.79
N PRO A 46 -23.91 -10.19 -11.46
CA PRO A 46 -25.15 -10.76 -10.91
C PRO A 46 -25.08 -12.27 -10.70
N LYS A 47 -24.15 -12.96 -11.40
CA LYS A 47 -23.82 -14.38 -11.21
C LYS A 47 -22.39 -14.47 -10.69
N ILE A 48 -22.25 -14.45 -9.38
CA ILE A 48 -20.94 -14.51 -8.71
C ILE A 48 -20.42 -15.94 -8.78
N ARG A 49 -19.20 -16.09 -9.24
CA ARG A 49 -18.44 -17.34 -9.08
C ARG A 49 -17.63 -17.20 -7.78
N LEU A 50 -17.87 -18.10 -6.86
CA LEU A 50 -17.07 -18.21 -5.64
C LEU A 50 -15.97 -19.26 -5.91
N GLY A 51 -14.71 -18.83 -5.84
CA GLY A 51 -13.56 -19.73 -5.87
C GLY A 51 -13.36 -20.43 -4.53
N LYS A 52 -12.27 -21.16 -4.36
CA LYS A 52 -11.85 -21.70 -3.06
C LYS A 52 -11.13 -20.63 -2.26
N PHE A 53 -11.30 -20.62 -0.94
CA PHE A 53 -10.58 -19.72 -0.05
C PHE A 53 -9.10 -20.10 -0.06
N GLY A 54 -8.24 -19.14 -0.42
CA GLY A 54 -6.80 -19.36 -0.49
C GLY A 54 -6.11 -19.12 0.85
N LYS A 55 -4.79 -19.39 0.90
CA LYS A 55 -4.02 -19.30 2.16
C LYS A 55 -3.89 -17.88 2.68
N MET A 56 -3.70 -16.91 1.78
CA MET A 56 -3.53 -15.51 2.19
C MET A 56 -4.87 -14.90 2.59
N GLU A 57 -5.95 -15.22 1.86
CA GLU A 57 -7.31 -14.85 2.23
C GLU A 57 -7.67 -15.41 3.62
N LEU A 58 -7.35 -16.70 3.87
CA LEU A 58 -7.57 -17.33 5.16
C LEU A 58 -6.79 -16.64 6.29
N GLY A 59 -5.53 -16.24 6.04
CA GLY A 59 -4.72 -15.51 7.02
C GLY A 59 -5.33 -14.17 7.41
N LEU A 60 -5.81 -13.38 6.43
CA LEU A 60 -6.50 -12.10 6.69
C LEU A 60 -7.85 -12.32 7.39
N PHE A 61 -8.59 -13.35 7.00
CA PHE A 61 -9.86 -13.70 7.65
C PHE A 61 -9.66 -14.09 9.11
N LEU A 62 -8.71 -14.97 9.41
CA LEU A 62 -8.38 -15.37 10.77
C LEU A 62 -7.90 -14.19 11.62
N TYR A 63 -7.11 -13.29 11.05
CA TYR A 63 -6.75 -12.03 11.72
C TYR A 63 -7.99 -11.22 12.08
N SER A 64 -8.91 -11.04 11.12
CA SER A 64 -10.13 -10.25 11.35
C SER A 64 -11.06 -10.87 12.38
N VAL A 65 -11.21 -12.20 12.38
CA VAL A 65 -11.95 -12.92 13.42
C VAL A 65 -11.27 -12.74 14.77
N TYR A 66 -9.96 -12.94 14.85
CA TYR A 66 -9.21 -12.86 16.08
C TYR A 66 -9.29 -11.47 16.72
N ILE A 67 -9.02 -10.40 15.94
CA ILE A 67 -9.09 -9.03 16.47
C ILE A 67 -10.51 -8.66 16.89
N SER A 68 -11.54 -9.21 16.23
CA SER A 68 -12.94 -9.02 16.64
C SER A 68 -13.21 -9.63 18.00
N ILE A 69 -12.75 -10.87 18.25
CA ILE A 69 -12.87 -11.54 19.54
C ILE A 69 -12.14 -10.75 20.63
N VAL A 70 -10.89 -10.34 20.38
CA VAL A 70 -10.10 -9.56 21.34
C VAL A 70 -10.78 -8.22 21.65
N THR A 71 -11.34 -7.55 20.65
CA THR A 71 -12.07 -6.29 20.84
C THR A 71 -13.31 -6.47 21.70
N LEU A 72 -14.11 -7.51 21.44
CA LEU A 72 -15.29 -7.82 22.24
C LEU A 72 -14.94 -8.14 23.70
N LEU A 73 -13.86 -8.89 23.93
CA LEU A 73 -13.42 -9.24 25.29
C LEU A 73 -12.90 -8.04 26.08
N ASN A 74 -12.37 -7.03 25.39
CA ASN A 74 -11.75 -5.85 25.99
C ASN A 74 -12.58 -4.56 25.81
N ILE A 75 -13.85 -4.66 25.46
CA ILE A 75 -14.69 -3.47 25.15
C ILE A 75 -14.74 -2.46 26.30
N LYS A 76 -14.69 -2.93 27.55
CA LYS A 76 -14.73 -2.08 28.75
C LYS A 76 -13.43 -1.30 29.01
N THR A 77 -12.33 -1.69 28.37
CA THR A 77 -11.01 -1.03 28.50
C THR A 77 -10.75 -0.03 27.38
N GLN A 78 -11.66 0.07 26.40
CA GLN A 78 -11.58 1.05 25.33
C GLN A 78 -11.95 2.45 25.84
N LEU A 79 -11.39 3.45 25.20
CA LEU A 79 -11.76 4.83 25.50
C LEU A 79 -13.22 5.10 25.07
N SER A 80 -13.96 5.77 25.92
CA SER A 80 -15.31 6.23 25.58
C SER A 80 -15.28 7.07 24.30
N GLY A 81 -16.09 6.69 23.32
CA GLY A 81 -16.14 7.33 22.00
C GLY A 81 -15.39 6.61 20.88
N TYR A 82 -14.48 5.66 21.18
CA TYR A 82 -13.81 4.85 20.16
C TYR A 82 -14.52 3.50 19.89
N GLU A 83 -15.43 3.09 20.75
CA GLU A 83 -16.14 1.80 20.68
C GLU A 83 -16.88 1.63 19.34
N ALA A 84 -17.70 2.63 18.96
CA ALA A 84 -18.45 2.59 17.71
C ALA A 84 -17.54 2.54 16.49
N ASN A 85 -16.44 3.30 16.49
CA ASN A 85 -15.46 3.29 15.42
C ASN A 85 -14.72 1.95 15.32
N SER A 86 -14.43 1.31 16.45
CA SER A 86 -13.80 -0.02 16.49
C SER A 86 -14.68 -1.06 15.82
N PHE A 87 -15.98 -1.11 16.16
CA PHE A 87 -16.93 -2.02 15.53
C PHE A 87 -17.08 -1.77 14.02
N LEU A 88 -17.17 -0.52 13.63
CA LEU A 88 -17.27 -0.16 12.22
C LEU A 88 -16.07 -0.67 11.43
N LEU A 89 -14.85 -0.43 11.91
CA LEU A 89 -13.62 -0.91 11.28
C LEU A 89 -13.57 -2.44 11.19
N LEU A 90 -14.04 -3.16 12.22
CA LEU A 90 -14.10 -4.63 12.18
C LEU A 90 -15.07 -5.12 11.10
N ILE A 91 -16.25 -4.52 10.98
CA ILE A 91 -17.20 -4.83 9.91
C ILE A 91 -16.55 -4.56 8.54
N GLU A 92 -15.87 -3.43 8.40
CA GLU A 92 -15.19 -3.05 7.16
C GLU A 92 -14.08 -4.04 6.78
N TYR A 93 -13.35 -4.62 7.73
CA TYR A 93 -12.37 -5.68 7.44
C TYR A 93 -13.02 -6.91 6.79
N PHE A 94 -14.13 -7.40 7.34
CA PHE A 94 -14.86 -8.53 6.74
C PHE A 94 -15.41 -8.18 5.35
N LEU A 95 -15.97 -6.98 5.20
CA LEU A 95 -16.45 -6.49 3.89
C LEU A 95 -15.32 -6.39 2.88
N CYS A 96 -14.15 -5.90 3.27
CA CYS A 96 -12.99 -5.81 2.40
C CYS A 96 -12.48 -7.18 1.95
N ILE A 97 -12.41 -8.16 2.84
CA ILE A 97 -11.99 -9.53 2.51
C ILE A 97 -13.01 -10.18 1.57
N PHE A 98 -14.31 -10.05 1.88
CA PHE A 98 -15.36 -10.62 1.06
C PHE A 98 -15.41 -9.99 -0.34
N LEU A 99 -15.27 -8.66 -0.41
CA LEU A 99 -15.20 -7.93 -1.68
C LEU A 99 -13.97 -8.35 -2.51
N ALA A 100 -12.80 -8.48 -1.86
CA ALA A 100 -11.57 -8.94 -2.50
C ALA A 100 -11.73 -10.35 -3.07
N PHE A 101 -12.36 -11.25 -2.31
CA PHE A 101 -12.64 -12.63 -2.71
C PHE A 101 -13.57 -12.69 -3.93
N ILE A 102 -14.69 -11.94 -3.91
CA ILE A 102 -15.61 -11.85 -5.04
C ILE A 102 -14.90 -11.30 -6.27
N LEU A 103 -14.21 -10.18 -6.11
CA LEU A 103 -13.55 -9.49 -7.21
C LEU A 103 -12.50 -10.39 -7.86
N SER A 104 -11.59 -10.98 -7.08
CA SER A 104 -10.52 -11.86 -7.59
C SER A 104 -11.03 -13.10 -8.30
N SER A 105 -12.20 -13.62 -7.90
CA SER A 105 -12.82 -14.81 -8.50
C SER A 105 -13.52 -14.53 -9.83
N ASN A 106 -13.82 -13.28 -10.14
CA ASN A 106 -14.64 -12.88 -11.28
C ASN A 106 -13.91 -12.03 -12.32
N VAL A 107 -12.76 -11.41 -11.97
CA VAL A 107 -11.98 -10.59 -12.89
C VAL A 107 -10.94 -11.40 -13.67
N ASP A 108 -10.59 -10.91 -14.85
CA ASP A 108 -9.36 -11.34 -15.52
C ASP A 108 -8.16 -10.63 -14.88
N ILE A 109 -7.31 -11.43 -14.22
CA ILE A 109 -6.15 -10.93 -13.45
C ILE A 109 -5.21 -10.12 -14.34
N LEU A 110 -4.94 -10.56 -15.56
CA LEU A 110 -4.02 -9.90 -16.47
C LEU A 110 -4.53 -8.53 -16.89
N ILE A 111 -5.83 -8.45 -17.23
CA ILE A 111 -6.47 -7.20 -17.64
C ILE A 111 -6.51 -6.25 -16.43
N PHE A 112 -6.89 -6.75 -15.29
CA PHE A 112 -6.97 -5.97 -14.05
C PHE A 112 -5.63 -5.33 -13.67
N LEU A 113 -4.52 -6.10 -13.72
CA LEU A 113 -3.18 -5.59 -13.44
C LEU A 113 -2.68 -4.58 -14.50
N LYS A 114 -3.07 -4.77 -15.77
CA LYS A 114 -2.80 -3.79 -16.82
C LYS A 114 -3.51 -2.47 -16.56
N ASP A 115 -4.77 -2.51 -16.13
CA ASP A 115 -5.57 -1.33 -15.81
C ASP A 115 -4.95 -0.57 -14.63
N ILE A 116 -4.53 -1.27 -13.56
CA ILE A 116 -3.79 -0.66 -12.44
C ILE A 116 -2.55 0.07 -12.96
N GLY A 117 -1.73 -0.57 -13.78
CA GLY A 117 -0.50 0.04 -14.29
C GLY A 117 -0.76 1.21 -15.25
N PHE A 118 -1.82 1.15 -16.07
CA PHE A 118 -2.18 2.22 -16.99
C PHE A 118 -2.74 3.45 -16.25
N VAL A 119 -3.75 3.24 -15.42
CA VAL A 119 -4.38 4.34 -14.66
C VAL A 119 -3.41 4.92 -13.63
N GLY A 120 -2.58 4.07 -13.01
CA GLY A 120 -1.51 4.53 -12.13
C GLY A 120 -0.52 5.47 -12.83
N GLY A 121 -0.15 5.15 -14.08
CA GLY A 121 0.66 6.07 -14.90
C GLY A 121 -0.03 7.40 -15.18
N MET A 122 -1.32 7.39 -15.50
CA MET A 122 -2.10 8.62 -15.72
C MET A 122 -2.24 9.46 -14.44
N LEU A 123 -2.51 8.82 -13.30
CA LEU A 123 -2.54 9.50 -11.99
C LEU A 123 -1.17 10.08 -11.63
N SER A 124 -0.08 9.44 -12.02
CA SER A 124 1.28 9.96 -11.81
C SER A 124 1.56 11.21 -12.62
N VAL A 125 1.05 11.30 -13.85
CA VAL A 125 1.11 12.56 -14.64
C VAL A 125 0.40 13.68 -13.89
N PHE A 126 -0.80 13.41 -13.36
CA PHE A 126 -1.52 14.38 -12.53
C PHE A 126 -0.72 14.75 -11.27
N GLY A 127 -0.07 13.78 -10.62
CA GLY A 127 0.82 14.01 -9.48
C GLY A 127 2.02 14.91 -9.79
N ILE A 128 2.58 14.82 -11.01
CA ILE A 128 3.66 15.72 -11.46
C ILE A 128 3.15 17.16 -11.56
N VAL A 129 1.96 17.35 -12.12
CA VAL A 129 1.33 18.69 -12.21
C VAL A 129 1.12 19.26 -10.79
N GLU A 130 0.60 18.45 -9.88
CA GLU A 130 0.43 18.81 -8.46
C GLU A 130 1.78 19.19 -7.82
N GLY A 131 2.84 18.41 -8.06
CA GLY A 131 4.17 18.65 -7.52
C GLY A 131 4.81 19.94 -8.06
N VAL A 132 4.63 20.24 -9.34
CA VAL A 132 5.11 21.49 -9.97
C VAL A 132 4.38 22.70 -9.39
N LEU A 133 3.07 22.60 -9.23
CA LEU A 133 2.23 23.65 -8.64
C LEU A 133 2.38 23.74 -7.11
N ARG A 134 2.95 22.69 -6.47
CA ARG A 134 3.05 22.55 -5.00
C ARG A 134 1.71 22.73 -4.29
N PHE A 135 0.65 22.24 -4.92
CA PHE A 135 -0.71 22.46 -4.49
C PHE A 135 -1.57 21.21 -4.69
N PRO A 136 -2.27 20.71 -3.66
CA PRO A 136 -3.08 19.50 -3.72
C PRO A 136 -4.41 19.75 -4.43
N ILE A 137 -4.38 19.74 -5.77
CA ILE A 137 -5.50 20.11 -6.64
C ILE A 137 -6.76 19.28 -6.31
N TYR A 138 -6.61 17.98 -6.20
CA TYR A 138 -7.73 17.07 -5.93
C TYR A 138 -8.40 17.37 -4.58
N HIS A 139 -7.62 17.50 -3.52
CA HIS A 139 -8.13 17.76 -2.16
C HIS A 139 -8.79 19.13 -2.06
N TYR A 140 -8.25 20.11 -2.74
CA TYR A 140 -8.86 21.44 -2.81
C TYR A 140 -10.24 21.43 -3.48
N LEU A 141 -10.36 20.73 -4.62
CA LEU A 141 -11.61 20.68 -5.38
C LEU A 141 -12.70 19.88 -4.67
N LEU A 142 -12.37 18.78 -4.01
CA LEU A 142 -13.34 17.84 -3.43
C LEU A 142 -13.58 18.04 -1.93
N SER A 143 -12.56 18.32 -1.14
CA SER A 143 -12.69 18.39 0.32
C SER A 143 -12.82 19.84 0.84
N GLY A 144 -12.27 20.81 0.15
CA GLY A 144 -12.16 22.19 0.60
C GLY A 144 -11.30 22.37 1.87
N LYS A 145 -10.73 21.25 2.40
CA LYS A 145 -9.88 21.25 3.59
C LYS A 145 -8.43 20.94 3.16
N LEU A 146 -7.55 21.88 3.41
CA LEU A 146 -6.12 21.77 3.09
C LEU A 146 -5.33 21.42 4.36
N ASN A 147 -5.53 20.21 4.89
CA ASN A 147 -4.73 19.72 6.02
C ASN A 147 -3.41 19.05 5.57
N ILE A 148 -2.97 19.34 4.34
CA ILE A 148 -1.73 18.81 3.79
C ILE A 148 -0.61 19.78 4.16
N PRO A 149 0.46 19.31 4.82
CA PRO A 149 1.56 20.18 5.22
C PRO A 149 2.36 20.67 4.00
N ASP A 150 3.08 21.76 4.20
CA ASP A 150 4.10 22.30 3.29
C ASP A 150 3.60 22.78 1.92
N ILE A 151 2.29 23.10 1.80
CA ILE A 151 1.70 23.65 0.57
C ILE A 151 2.45 24.91 0.15
N GLY A 152 2.83 25.00 -1.13
CA GLY A 152 3.55 26.13 -1.72
C GLY A 152 5.05 26.16 -1.43
N THR A 153 5.54 25.28 -0.57
CA THR A 153 6.97 25.24 -0.19
C THR A 153 7.77 24.23 -1.04
N ASN A 154 9.10 24.28 -0.93
CA ASN A 154 9.99 23.29 -1.54
C ASN A 154 9.85 21.89 -0.91
N ASP A 155 9.35 21.80 0.33
CA ASP A 155 9.15 20.56 1.05
C ASP A 155 7.82 19.89 0.74
N TYR A 156 7.00 20.49 -0.12
CA TYR A 156 5.73 19.93 -0.56
C TYR A 156 5.91 18.50 -1.09
N ARG A 157 5.02 17.62 -0.68
CA ARG A 157 5.01 16.21 -1.04
C ARG A 157 3.70 15.88 -1.73
N ILE A 158 3.75 15.33 -2.93
CA ILE A 158 2.55 14.97 -3.68
C ILE A 158 1.73 13.90 -2.97
N VAL A 159 0.42 14.04 -3.05
CA VAL A 159 -0.56 13.11 -2.48
C VAL A 159 -1.53 12.56 -3.53
N ILE A 160 -1.65 13.23 -4.68
CA ILE A 160 -2.53 12.87 -5.81
C ILE A 160 -3.99 12.83 -5.35
N ILE A 161 -4.56 11.62 -5.26
CA ILE A 161 -5.92 11.35 -4.76
C ILE A 161 -5.91 10.73 -3.36
N PHE A 162 -4.75 10.58 -2.72
CA PHE A 162 -4.60 9.91 -1.43
C PHE A 162 -4.36 10.92 -0.32
N ALA A 163 -4.90 10.66 0.88
CA ALA A 163 -4.85 11.60 2.00
C ALA A 163 -3.43 11.95 2.49
N TYR A 164 -2.50 11.01 2.34
CA TYR A 164 -1.15 11.16 2.91
C TYR A 164 -0.05 10.74 1.94
N PRO A 165 1.11 11.41 1.96
CA PRO A 165 2.23 11.09 1.07
C PRO A 165 2.72 9.64 1.19
N ILE A 166 2.71 9.05 2.39
CA ILE A 166 3.18 7.66 2.59
C ILE A 166 2.22 6.68 1.90
N ILE A 167 0.92 6.90 2.00
CA ILE A 167 -0.10 6.10 1.32
C ILE A 167 0.06 6.24 -0.20
N CYS A 168 0.15 7.47 -0.69
CA CYS A 168 0.40 7.76 -2.10
C CYS A 168 1.63 6.99 -2.60
N GLY A 169 2.71 7.00 -1.84
CA GLY A 169 3.92 6.25 -2.14
C GLY A 169 3.70 4.74 -2.27
N GLY A 170 2.87 4.14 -1.42
CA GLY A 170 2.49 2.71 -1.51
C GLY A 170 1.75 2.39 -2.82
N PHE A 171 0.80 3.24 -3.22
CA PHE A 171 0.11 3.10 -4.50
C PHE A 171 1.04 3.30 -5.69
N LEU A 172 1.93 4.30 -5.65
CA LEU A 172 2.91 4.53 -6.72
C LEU A 172 3.84 3.33 -6.93
N ILE A 173 4.25 2.63 -5.85
CA ILE A 173 5.02 1.38 -5.94
C ILE A 173 4.20 0.29 -6.63
N MET A 174 2.95 0.11 -6.24
CA MET A 174 2.06 -0.87 -6.88
C MET A 174 1.87 -0.56 -8.37
N PHE A 175 1.67 0.71 -8.73
CA PHE A 175 1.56 1.16 -10.11
C PHE A 175 2.84 0.90 -10.91
N LEU A 176 4.01 1.18 -10.32
CA LEU A 176 5.31 0.90 -10.91
C LEU A 176 5.48 -0.59 -11.23
N ILE A 177 5.19 -1.45 -10.26
CA ILE A 177 5.29 -2.91 -10.41
C ILE A 177 4.37 -3.36 -11.54
N CYS A 178 3.08 -3.01 -11.50
CA CYS A 178 2.12 -3.39 -12.54
C CYS A 178 2.56 -2.90 -13.93
N LYS A 179 3.07 -1.67 -14.02
CA LYS A 179 3.52 -1.09 -15.28
C LYS A 179 4.76 -1.77 -15.87
N LEU A 180 5.70 -2.18 -15.01
CA LEU A 180 6.90 -2.91 -15.42
C LEU A 180 6.58 -4.30 -15.98
N PHE A 181 5.65 -5.04 -15.34
CA PHE A 181 5.29 -6.38 -15.77
C PHE A 181 4.31 -6.39 -16.95
N PHE A 182 3.45 -5.37 -17.07
CA PHE A 182 2.38 -5.30 -18.08
C PHE A 182 2.47 -4.03 -18.93
N PRO A 183 3.48 -3.93 -19.83
CA PRO A 183 3.61 -2.80 -20.74
C PRO A 183 2.43 -2.74 -21.70
N ILE A 184 2.05 -1.53 -22.12
CA ILE A 184 1.06 -1.32 -23.18
C ILE A 184 1.73 -1.46 -24.56
N LYS A 185 0.91 -1.68 -25.60
CA LYS A 185 1.40 -1.91 -26.98
C LYS A 185 2.17 -0.70 -27.56
N ASN A 186 1.74 0.52 -27.23
CA ASN A 186 2.43 1.73 -27.67
C ASN A 186 3.67 1.96 -26.80
N ASN A 187 4.85 1.73 -27.38
CA ASN A 187 6.12 1.83 -26.66
C ASN A 187 6.39 3.25 -26.13
N LEU A 188 6.09 4.30 -26.91
CA LEU A 188 6.33 5.68 -26.48
C LEU A 188 5.45 6.02 -25.27
N LEU A 189 4.15 5.76 -25.35
CA LEU A 189 3.22 5.98 -24.26
C LEU A 189 3.60 5.14 -23.03
N ASN A 190 4.07 3.91 -23.25
CA ASN A 190 4.53 3.05 -22.15
C ASN A 190 5.72 3.65 -21.40
N ILE A 191 6.70 4.17 -22.12
CA ILE A 191 7.89 4.83 -21.55
C ILE A 191 7.47 6.12 -20.82
N LEU A 192 6.64 6.95 -21.43
CA LEU A 192 6.15 8.19 -20.81
C LEU A 192 5.45 7.91 -19.47
N LEU A 193 4.53 6.95 -19.43
CA LEU A 193 3.84 6.60 -18.19
C LEU A 193 4.78 5.98 -17.14
N LEU A 194 5.77 5.19 -17.55
CA LEU A 194 6.75 4.64 -16.63
C LEU A 194 7.62 5.75 -16.00
N VAL A 195 8.10 6.66 -16.82
CA VAL A 195 8.89 7.83 -16.36
C VAL A 195 8.04 8.69 -15.44
N SER A 196 6.77 8.91 -15.75
CA SER A 196 5.86 9.68 -14.89
C SER A 196 5.68 9.05 -13.52
N ILE A 197 5.58 7.70 -13.43
CA ILE A 197 5.48 7.03 -12.13
C ILE A 197 6.77 7.22 -11.32
N ILE A 198 7.94 7.08 -11.96
CA ILE A 198 9.22 7.27 -11.29
C ILE A 198 9.36 8.71 -10.77
N GLU A 199 9.05 9.69 -11.62
CA GLU A 199 9.08 11.10 -11.24
C GLU A 199 8.11 11.41 -10.09
N ALA A 200 6.90 10.87 -10.14
CA ALA A 200 5.94 11.01 -9.05
C ALA A 200 6.45 10.39 -7.74
N ILE A 201 7.17 9.25 -7.78
CA ILE A 201 7.80 8.66 -6.59
C ILE A 201 8.86 9.59 -5.99
N LEU A 202 9.65 10.24 -6.85
CA LEU A 202 10.66 11.22 -6.39
C LEU A 202 9.99 12.44 -5.77
N MET A 203 8.98 13.03 -6.43
CA MET A 203 8.22 14.18 -5.91
C MET A 203 7.38 13.86 -4.67
N ASN A 204 7.00 12.61 -4.47
CA ASN A 204 6.31 12.15 -3.25
C ASN A 204 7.23 12.21 -2.02
N LYS A 205 8.55 12.14 -2.19
CA LYS A 205 9.58 12.31 -1.16
C LYS A 205 9.38 11.37 0.05
N SER A 206 8.74 10.20 -0.16
CA SER A 206 8.48 9.24 0.91
C SER A 206 9.65 8.27 1.08
N ARG A 207 10.33 8.33 2.22
CA ARG A 207 11.42 7.40 2.57
C ARG A 207 10.96 5.93 2.57
N SER A 208 9.75 5.68 3.02
CA SER A 208 9.16 4.33 3.00
C SER A 208 9.06 3.77 1.59
N SER A 209 8.70 4.59 0.61
CA SER A 209 8.59 4.19 -0.79
C SER A 209 9.97 3.86 -1.38
N TRP A 210 10.97 4.67 -1.09
CA TRP A 210 12.34 4.42 -1.57
C TRP A 210 12.94 3.15 -0.98
N LEU A 211 12.73 2.91 0.33
CA LEU A 211 13.15 1.67 0.99
C LEU A 211 12.42 0.45 0.46
N ALA A 212 11.11 0.57 0.20
CA ALA A 212 10.34 -0.52 -0.40
C ALA A 212 10.84 -0.85 -1.81
N ILE A 213 11.14 0.14 -2.65
CA ILE A 213 11.71 -0.08 -3.99
C ILE A 213 13.08 -0.77 -3.88
N ALA A 214 13.95 -0.30 -3.00
CA ALA A 214 15.26 -0.91 -2.79
C ALA A 214 15.13 -2.38 -2.34
N PHE A 215 14.24 -2.66 -1.39
CA PHE A 215 13.97 -4.03 -0.93
C PHE A 215 13.42 -4.92 -2.05
N LEU A 216 12.44 -4.43 -2.81
CA LEU A 216 11.87 -5.16 -3.94
C LEU A 216 12.89 -5.41 -5.04
N LEU A 217 13.80 -4.46 -5.29
CA LEU A 217 14.89 -4.63 -6.25
C LEU A 217 15.84 -5.74 -5.80
N ILE A 218 16.22 -5.78 -4.52
CA ILE A 218 17.05 -6.85 -3.95
C ILE A 218 16.37 -8.21 -4.14
N LEU A 219 15.10 -8.35 -3.79
CA LEU A 219 14.34 -9.58 -3.98
C LEU A 219 14.26 -9.98 -5.46
N TYR A 220 14.03 -9.01 -6.35
CA TYR A 220 14.01 -9.24 -7.79
C TYR A 220 15.36 -9.75 -8.28
N LEU A 221 16.46 -9.14 -7.86
CA LEU A 221 17.80 -9.59 -8.19
C LEU A 221 18.05 -11.02 -7.67
N ILE A 222 17.71 -11.33 -6.43
CA ILE A 222 17.84 -12.68 -5.86
C ILE A 222 17.08 -13.71 -6.72
N LYS A 223 15.85 -13.40 -7.13
CA LYS A 223 15.05 -14.32 -7.96
C LYS A 223 15.62 -14.52 -9.36
N TYR A 224 16.08 -13.45 -10.01
CA TYR A 224 16.43 -13.50 -11.43
C TYR A 224 17.91 -13.71 -11.71
N THR A 225 18.79 -13.41 -10.76
CA THR A 225 20.23 -13.55 -10.92
C THR A 225 20.77 -14.85 -10.34
N LYS A 226 20.15 -16.02 -10.43
CA LYS A 226 20.79 -17.28 -10.00
C LYS A 226 22.33 -17.20 -10.11
N PHE A 227 23.03 -16.41 -9.33
CA PHE A 227 24.47 -16.15 -9.25
C PHE A 227 25.30 -16.20 -10.58
N ASN A 228 24.65 -16.46 -11.69
CA ASN A 228 25.20 -16.32 -13.04
C ASN A 228 24.76 -14.96 -13.55
N LEU A 229 25.64 -13.97 -13.45
CA LEU A 229 25.51 -12.57 -13.90
C LEU A 229 25.19 -12.41 -15.41
N LYS A 230 24.24 -13.17 -15.95
CA LYS A 230 23.57 -12.80 -17.19
C LYS A 230 22.54 -11.73 -16.85
N ILE A 231 23.06 -10.54 -16.54
CA ILE A 231 22.24 -9.34 -16.38
C ILE A 231 21.31 -9.25 -17.61
N ASN A 232 20.03 -9.23 -17.36
CA ASN A 232 19.05 -9.12 -18.44
C ASN A 232 19.33 -7.80 -19.18
N LYS A 233 19.81 -7.89 -20.45
CA LYS A 233 20.21 -6.73 -21.26
C LYS A 233 19.16 -5.61 -21.23
N LYS A 234 17.87 -5.95 -21.10
CA LYS A 234 16.79 -4.97 -21.00
C LYS A 234 16.85 -4.15 -19.71
N VAL A 235 17.16 -4.76 -18.56
CA VAL A 235 17.29 -4.02 -17.28
C VAL A 235 18.48 -3.06 -17.36
N VAL A 236 19.61 -3.50 -17.90
CA VAL A 236 20.77 -2.63 -18.12
C VAL A 236 20.43 -1.50 -19.07
N ILE A 237 19.73 -1.79 -20.17
CA ILE A 237 19.32 -0.78 -21.15
C ILE A 237 18.37 0.24 -20.51
N TYR A 238 17.37 -0.19 -19.71
CA TYR A 238 16.47 0.72 -19.01
C TYR A 238 17.20 1.54 -17.94
N THR A 239 18.13 0.96 -17.19
CA THR A 239 18.93 1.70 -16.21
C THR A 239 19.81 2.74 -16.92
N ILE A 240 20.49 2.34 -18.00
CA ILE A 240 21.29 3.25 -18.83
C ILE A 240 20.40 4.33 -19.45
N PHE A 241 19.20 3.98 -19.94
CA PHE A 241 18.26 4.93 -20.51
C PHE A 241 17.77 5.96 -19.49
N ILE A 242 17.45 5.52 -18.26
CA ILE A 242 17.08 6.43 -17.16
C ILE A 242 18.25 7.37 -16.84
N PHE A 243 19.45 6.83 -16.70
CA PHE A 243 20.66 7.65 -16.53
C PHE A 243 20.87 8.65 -17.67
N PHE A 244 20.61 8.22 -18.90
CA PHE A 244 20.76 9.04 -20.09
C PHE A 244 19.70 10.16 -20.15
N VAL A 245 18.46 9.87 -19.79
CA VAL A 245 17.38 10.87 -19.67
C VAL A 245 17.71 11.90 -18.58
N LEU A 246 18.14 11.46 -17.41
CA LEU A 246 18.55 12.34 -16.31
C LEU A 246 19.78 13.20 -16.71
N PHE A 247 20.73 12.62 -17.45
CA PHE A 247 21.90 13.33 -17.98
C PHE A 247 21.52 14.38 -19.06
N PHE A 248 20.57 14.04 -19.94
CA PHE A 248 20.06 14.99 -20.94
C PHE A 248 19.25 16.13 -20.30
N LEU A 249 18.44 15.82 -19.28
CA LEU A 249 17.74 16.86 -18.51
C LEU A 249 18.73 17.80 -17.83
N LYS A 250 19.86 17.28 -17.31
CA LYS A 250 20.95 18.10 -16.78
C LYS A 250 21.50 19.08 -17.84
N ILE A 251 21.77 18.60 -19.08
CA ILE A 251 22.36 19.41 -20.16
C ILE A 251 21.37 20.46 -20.67
N ILE A 252 20.10 20.07 -20.92
CA ILE A 252 19.11 20.95 -21.54
C ILE A 252 18.63 22.04 -20.59
N PHE A 253 18.40 21.70 -19.35
CA PHE A 253 17.80 22.61 -18.37
C PHE A 253 18.82 23.23 -17.40
N ASN A 254 20.12 22.93 -17.56
CA ASN A 254 21.17 23.37 -16.65
C ASN A 254 20.86 23.12 -15.16
N VAL A 255 19.99 22.12 -14.89
CA VAL A 255 19.56 21.71 -13.55
C VAL A 255 20.39 20.51 -13.15
N ASP A 256 21.09 20.61 -12.04
CA ASP A 256 21.81 19.48 -11.42
C ASP A 256 20.82 18.51 -10.76
N VAL A 257 19.93 17.91 -11.59
CA VAL A 257 18.85 17.02 -11.13
C VAL A 257 19.42 15.86 -10.33
N VAL A 258 20.53 15.28 -10.79
CA VAL A 258 21.12 14.11 -10.12
C VAL A 258 21.75 14.50 -8.78
N SER A 259 22.48 15.63 -8.73
CA SER A 259 23.06 16.12 -7.48
C SER A 259 21.97 16.62 -6.51
N ASN A 260 20.95 17.31 -7.02
CA ASN A 260 19.82 17.78 -6.20
C ASN A 260 18.96 16.61 -5.68
N ILE A 261 18.69 15.59 -6.48
CA ILE A 261 17.99 14.38 -6.02
C ILE A 261 18.88 13.61 -5.03
N ALA A 262 20.17 13.45 -5.33
CA ALA A 262 21.07 12.75 -4.43
C ALA A 262 21.23 13.49 -3.11
N SER A 263 21.41 14.82 -3.12
CA SER A 263 21.47 15.64 -1.91
C SER A 263 20.16 15.58 -1.13
N GLU A 264 19.02 15.70 -1.80
CA GLU A 264 17.71 15.60 -1.13
C GLU A 264 17.49 14.22 -0.50
N ILE A 265 17.88 13.13 -1.16
CA ILE A 265 17.84 11.80 -0.58
C ILE A 265 18.79 11.72 0.63
N ILE A 266 20.04 12.16 0.48
CA ILE A 266 21.03 12.18 1.56
C ILE A 266 20.53 13.02 2.71
N ASP A 267 20.04 14.23 2.49
CA ASP A 267 19.55 15.14 3.51
C ASP A 267 18.34 14.55 4.25
N ARG A 268 17.44 13.86 3.54
CA ARG A 268 16.32 13.17 4.17
C ARG A 268 16.72 11.95 5.00
N PHE A 269 17.79 11.27 4.63
CA PHE A 269 18.35 10.18 5.44
C PHE A 269 19.32 10.68 6.51
N SER A 270 20.15 11.70 6.26
CA SER A 270 21.07 12.30 7.22
C SER A 270 20.37 13.23 8.19
N GLY A 271 19.38 14.02 7.75
CA GLY A 271 18.48 14.76 8.61
C GLY A 271 17.72 13.87 9.59
N SER A 272 17.64 12.56 9.28
CA SER A 272 17.13 11.55 10.20
C SER A 272 18.10 11.20 11.33
N LEU A 273 19.39 11.42 11.17
CA LEU A 273 20.39 11.23 12.21
C LEU A 273 20.43 12.46 13.16
N ASN A 274 20.06 13.65 12.67
CA ASN A 274 19.83 14.87 13.43
C ASN A 274 18.33 15.07 13.68
N ALA A 275 17.71 14.05 14.20
CA ALA A 275 16.29 13.81 14.47
C ALA A 275 15.37 15.04 14.36
N GLY A 276 14.78 15.24 13.19
CA GLY A 276 13.61 16.12 13.05
C GLY A 276 12.46 15.63 13.98
N GLU A 277 11.65 16.56 14.48
CA GLU A 277 10.62 16.27 15.50
C GLU A 277 9.78 15.03 15.25
N GLY A 278 9.33 14.79 14.00
CA GLY A 278 8.51 13.63 13.64
C GLY A 278 9.21 12.28 13.77
N GLN A 279 10.55 12.24 13.75
CA GLN A 279 11.30 11.01 13.89
C GLN A 279 11.58 10.67 15.35
N ILE A 280 11.83 11.67 16.18
CA ILE A 280 11.94 11.50 17.63
C ILE A 280 10.62 10.93 18.15
N ILE A 281 9.45 11.46 17.70
CA ILE A 281 8.13 10.96 18.08
C ILE A 281 8.02 9.47 17.80
N ARG A 282 8.39 9.01 16.59
CA ARG A 282 8.32 7.59 16.22
C ARG A 282 9.20 6.70 17.06
N ILE A 283 10.45 7.12 17.30
CA ILE A 283 11.40 6.35 18.11
C ILE A 283 10.90 6.25 19.55
N GLU A 284 10.51 7.37 20.16
CA GLU A 284 10.01 7.42 21.53
C GLU A 284 8.71 6.63 21.69
N THR A 285 7.79 6.72 20.72
CA THR A 285 6.55 5.91 20.75
C THR A 285 6.84 4.41 20.72
N VAL A 286 7.80 3.97 19.90
CA VAL A 286 8.23 2.56 19.86
C VAL A 286 8.91 2.17 21.18
N GLN A 287 9.80 3.01 21.74
CA GLN A 287 10.45 2.75 23.02
C GLN A 287 9.43 2.65 24.17
N ASN A 288 8.47 3.60 24.21
CA ASN A 288 7.37 3.57 25.17
C ASN A 288 6.52 2.31 25.06
N SER A 289 6.31 1.81 23.82
CA SER A 289 5.62 0.52 23.60
C SER A 289 6.37 -0.64 24.25
N PHE A 290 7.68 -0.72 24.09
CA PHE A 290 8.49 -1.77 24.73
C PHE A 290 8.48 -1.67 26.25
N ILE A 291 8.50 -0.46 26.83
CA ILE A 291 8.38 -0.23 28.27
C ILE A 291 7.02 -0.73 28.74
N TYR A 292 5.95 -0.31 28.05
CA TYR A 292 4.58 -0.70 28.40
C TYR A 292 4.38 -2.23 28.38
N TRP A 293 4.91 -2.92 27.37
CA TRP A 293 4.73 -4.37 27.24
C TRP A 293 5.44 -5.19 28.31
N LYS A 294 6.54 -4.66 28.90
CA LYS A 294 7.21 -5.35 30.03
C LYS A 294 6.26 -5.52 31.21
N ASP A 295 5.44 -4.50 31.47
CA ASP A 295 4.50 -4.52 32.60
C ASP A 295 3.13 -5.10 32.21
N ASN A 296 2.86 -5.22 30.90
CA ASN A 296 1.57 -5.65 30.34
C ASN A 296 1.74 -6.80 29.36
N ILE A 297 2.31 -7.92 29.82
CA ILE A 297 2.59 -9.11 29.01
C ILE A 297 1.34 -9.66 28.31
N ARG A 298 0.16 -9.53 28.94
CA ARG A 298 -1.12 -9.92 28.33
C ARG A 298 -1.40 -9.15 27.05
N ILE A 299 -1.17 -7.83 27.06
CA ILE A 299 -1.37 -6.99 25.88
C ILE A 299 -0.33 -7.34 24.79
N LEU A 300 0.92 -7.59 25.18
CA LEU A 300 1.94 -8.06 24.24
C LEU A 300 1.51 -9.36 23.54
N LEU A 301 0.98 -10.33 24.29
CA LEU A 301 0.63 -11.64 23.73
C LEU A 301 -0.68 -11.62 22.95
N PHE A 302 -1.73 -11.01 23.50
CA PHE A 302 -3.11 -11.15 23.02
C PHE A 302 -3.74 -9.84 22.52
N GLY A 303 -3.15 -8.69 22.81
CA GLY A 303 -3.67 -7.38 22.45
C GLY A 303 -4.75 -6.84 23.38
N GLY A 304 -5.14 -5.59 23.15
CA GLY A 304 -6.19 -4.87 23.88
C GLY A 304 -7.48 -4.63 23.07
N GLY A 305 -7.53 -5.07 21.81
CA GLY A 305 -8.65 -4.84 20.90
C GLY A 305 -8.39 -3.68 19.95
N LYS A 306 -9.26 -3.51 18.96
CA LYS A 306 -9.14 -2.45 17.94
C LYS A 306 -9.13 -1.06 18.57
N ASN A 307 -8.27 -0.18 18.09
CA ASN A 307 -7.99 1.16 18.63
C ASN A 307 -7.35 1.18 20.04
N TYR A 308 -6.83 0.07 20.55
CA TYR A 308 -6.10 0.07 21.82
C TYR A 308 -4.79 0.85 21.79
N ASP A 309 -4.20 1.04 20.61
CA ASP A 309 -3.09 1.95 20.37
C ASP A 309 -3.40 3.38 20.84
N LYS A 310 -4.64 3.85 20.70
CA LYS A 310 -5.09 5.17 21.16
C LYS A 310 -5.14 5.24 22.70
N VAL A 311 -5.55 4.14 23.37
CA VAL A 311 -5.50 4.03 24.83
C VAL A 311 -4.04 4.10 25.31
N PHE A 312 -3.15 3.35 24.66
CA PHE A 312 -1.73 3.38 24.96
C PHE A 312 -1.14 4.78 24.80
N LEU A 313 -1.40 5.47 23.67
CA LEU A 313 -0.87 6.81 23.40
C LEU A 313 -1.36 7.87 24.40
N GLN A 314 -2.54 7.69 24.98
CA GLN A 314 -3.01 8.58 26.06
C GLN A 314 -2.27 8.33 27.37
N MET A 315 -1.92 7.05 27.68
CA MET A 315 -1.16 6.71 28.88
C MET A 315 0.33 7.07 28.75
N TYR A 316 0.89 6.95 27.55
CA TYR A 316 2.29 7.19 27.23
C TYR A 316 2.45 8.17 26.07
N PRO A 317 1.98 9.42 26.21
CA PRO A 317 2.14 10.42 25.17
C PRO A 317 3.63 10.80 25.03
N VAL A 318 4.05 11.14 23.81
CA VAL A 318 5.37 11.75 23.60
C VAL A 318 5.27 13.23 23.89
N ILE A 319 6.02 13.69 24.88
CA ILE A 319 6.01 15.09 25.36
C ILE A 319 7.28 15.79 24.90
N LYS A 320 7.14 16.96 24.27
CA LYS A 320 8.26 17.77 23.76
C LYS A 320 8.20 19.20 24.25
N GLY A 321 9.34 19.90 24.11
CA GLY A 321 9.42 21.32 24.39
C GLY A 321 9.03 21.70 25.82
N GLY A 322 9.40 20.89 26.82
CA GLY A 322 9.05 21.16 28.21
C GLY A 322 7.55 21.07 28.51
N GLY A 323 6.81 20.27 27.75
CA GLY A 323 5.34 20.11 27.89
C GLY A 323 4.51 20.93 26.92
N SER A 324 5.13 21.73 26.05
CA SER A 324 4.42 22.57 25.08
C SER A 324 3.76 21.77 23.94
N PHE A 325 4.23 20.54 23.66
CA PHE A 325 3.69 19.68 22.62
C PHE A 325 3.51 18.27 23.17
N VAL A 326 2.30 17.72 23.00
CA VAL A 326 1.93 16.36 23.39
C VAL A 326 1.45 15.61 22.15
N TRP A 327 2.17 14.53 21.77
CA TRP A 327 1.77 13.67 20.68
C TRP A 327 1.05 12.42 21.22
N ASN A 328 -0.22 12.28 20.84
CA ASN A 328 -1.07 11.12 21.17
C ASN A 328 -1.89 10.66 19.95
N GLY A 329 -1.47 11.01 18.73
CA GLY A 329 -2.25 10.79 17.52
C GLY A 329 -2.10 9.40 16.90
N ALA A 330 -0.87 8.95 16.61
CA ALA A 330 -0.60 7.71 15.90
C ALA A 330 0.79 7.13 16.24
N ILE A 331 0.93 5.81 16.15
CA ILE A 331 2.21 5.12 16.35
C ILE A 331 3.10 5.24 15.09
N ASP A 332 2.50 5.46 13.93
CA ASP A 332 3.16 5.50 12.62
C ASP A 332 3.96 4.22 12.29
N ASN A 333 3.50 3.07 12.79
CA ASN A 333 4.06 1.76 12.51
C ASN A 333 2.97 0.70 12.69
N GLU A 334 2.47 0.13 11.59
CA GLU A 334 1.37 -0.83 11.63
C GLU A 334 1.68 -2.07 12.47
N TYR A 335 2.91 -2.59 12.41
CA TYR A 335 3.25 -3.81 13.16
C TYR A 335 3.20 -3.59 14.67
N ILE A 336 3.63 -2.42 15.13
CA ILE A 336 3.51 -2.03 16.55
C ILE A 336 2.05 -1.81 16.94
N THR A 337 1.27 -1.15 16.07
CA THR A 337 -0.18 -0.97 16.24
C THR A 337 -0.89 -2.31 16.34
N ILE A 338 -0.57 -3.27 15.44
CA ILE A 338 -1.12 -4.63 15.49
C ILE A 338 -0.79 -5.33 16.83
N ILE A 339 0.41 -5.16 17.38
CA ILE A 339 0.75 -5.75 18.66
C ILE A 339 -0.09 -5.12 19.78
N HIS A 340 -0.29 -3.82 19.79
CA HIS A 340 -1.17 -3.19 20.79
C HIS A 340 -2.62 -3.66 20.67
N GLU A 341 -3.12 -3.80 19.45
CA GLU A 341 -4.51 -4.15 19.19
C GLU A 341 -4.78 -5.66 19.31
N SER A 342 -3.91 -6.51 18.75
CA SER A 342 -4.14 -7.97 18.61
C SER A 342 -2.98 -8.84 19.09
N GLY A 343 -1.97 -8.24 19.70
CA GLY A 343 -0.83 -8.94 20.27
C GLY A 343 0.06 -9.65 19.24
N LEU A 344 1.00 -10.42 19.76
CA LEU A 344 1.87 -11.26 18.91
C LEU A 344 1.07 -12.32 18.15
N VAL A 345 -0.07 -12.76 18.65
CA VAL A 345 -0.95 -13.71 17.93
C VAL A 345 -1.51 -13.07 16.66
N GLY A 346 -2.05 -11.84 16.74
CA GLY A 346 -2.54 -11.14 15.57
C GLY A 346 -1.42 -10.79 14.58
N LEU A 347 -0.27 -10.38 15.10
CA LEU A 347 0.93 -10.15 14.28
C LEU A 347 1.34 -11.42 13.52
N ALA A 348 1.26 -12.60 14.14
CA ALA A 348 1.60 -13.87 13.49
C ALA A 348 0.72 -14.15 12.28
N PHE A 349 -0.59 -13.85 12.30
CA PHE A 349 -1.46 -13.97 11.13
C PHE A 349 -1.05 -13.06 10.00
N ILE A 350 -0.73 -11.81 10.28
CA ILE A 350 -0.29 -10.84 9.26
C ILE A 350 1.08 -11.22 8.68
N LEU A 351 2.01 -11.62 9.53
CA LEU A 351 3.32 -12.11 9.07
C LEU A 351 3.18 -13.39 8.23
N PHE A 352 2.25 -14.29 8.58
CA PHE A 352 1.96 -15.48 7.77
C PHE A 352 1.53 -15.09 6.35
N VAL A 353 0.69 -14.07 6.19
CA VAL A 353 0.27 -13.56 4.88
C VAL A 353 1.48 -13.03 4.10
N PHE A 354 2.31 -12.18 4.71
CA PHE A 354 3.47 -11.58 4.04
C PHE A 354 4.57 -12.59 3.74
N PHE A 355 4.86 -13.52 4.66
CA PHE A 355 5.80 -14.60 4.37
C PHE A 355 5.30 -15.55 3.28
N THR A 356 3.97 -15.77 3.18
CA THR A 356 3.38 -16.52 2.09
C THR A 356 3.61 -15.79 0.75
N ALA A 357 3.46 -14.46 0.71
CA ALA A 357 3.76 -13.68 -0.48
C ALA A 357 5.25 -13.78 -0.89
N ILE A 358 6.17 -13.65 0.07
CA ILE A 358 7.61 -13.79 -0.17
C ILE A 358 7.93 -15.20 -0.69
N LYS A 359 7.41 -16.25 -0.04
CA LYS A 359 7.60 -17.64 -0.47
C LYS A 359 7.11 -17.82 -1.90
N ARG A 360 5.88 -17.39 -2.20
CA ARG A 360 5.30 -17.48 -3.55
C ARG A 360 6.12 -16.71 -4.58
N PHE A 361 6.55 -15.50 -4.24
CA PHE A 361 7.42 -14.72 -5.10
C PHE A 361 8.69 -15.48 -5.44
N ILE A 362 9.33 -16.13 -4.48
CA ILE A 362 10.58 -16.90 -4.71
C ILE A 362 10.30 -18.16 -5.53
N THR A 363 9.23 -18.89 -5.23
CA THR A 363 8.95 -20.23 -5.78
C THR A 363 8.18 -20.23 -7.09
N CYS A 364 7.38 -19.18 -7.39
CA CYS A 364 6.60 -19.13 -8.64
C CYS A 364 7.51 -19.12 -9.87
N ASP A 365 7.00 -19.67 -10.99
CA ASP A 365 7.72 -19.63 -12.26
C ASP A 365 8.01 -18.17 -12.67
N LYS A 366 9.21 -17.93 -13.16
CA LYS A 366 9.64 -16.63 -13.71
C LYS A 366 8.79 -16.17 -14.90
N CYS A 367 8.18 -17.12 -15.61
CA CYS A 367 7.30 -16.85 -16.74
C CYS A 367 5.89 -16.41 -16.29
N ASP A 368 5.46 -16.74 -15.08
CA ASP A 368 4.18 -16.25 -14.53
C ASP A 368 4.29 -14.82 -14.01
N LYS A 369 4.19 -13.88 -14.95
CA LYS A 369 4.27 -12.45 -14.66
C LYS A 369 3.18 -11.98 -13.69
N SER A 370 2.00 -12.58 -13.70
CA SER A 370 0.89 -12.19 -12.84
C SER A 370 1.19 -12.53 -11.39
N SER A 371 1.63 -13.76 -11.13
CA SER A 371 2.02 -14.21 -9.79
C SER A 371 3.18 -13.39 -9.24
N VAL A 372 4.23 -13.17 -10.06
CA VAL A 372 5.37 -12.34 -9.65
C VAL A 372 4.94 -10.91 -9.31
N CYS A 373 4.16 -10.27 -10.18
CA CYS A 373 3.68 -8.90 -10.03
C CYS A 373 2.86 -8.73 -8.74
N VAL A 374 1.85 -9.57 -8.54
CA VAL A 374 0.94 -9.47 -7.39
C VAL A 374 1.69 -9.70 -6.07
N ASN A 375 2.55 -10.72 -6.00
CA ASN A 375 3.32 -10.97 -4.79
C ASN A 375 4.32 -9.84 -4.48
N MET A 376 4.97 -9.26 -5.51
CA MET A 376 5.80 -8.06 -5.32
C MET A 376 4.97 -6.88 -4.79
N ALA A 377 3.75 -6.67 -5.27
CA ALA A 377 2.89 -5.60 -4.79
C ALA A 377 2.49 -5.80 -3.31
N VAL A 378 2.17 -7.04 -2.89
CA VAL A 378 1.90 -7.36 -1.47
C VAL A 378 3.13 -7.07 -0.61
N ILE A 379 4.33 -7.49 -1.04
CA ILE A 379 5.58 -7.26 -0.32
C ILE A 379 5.89 -5.75 -0.23
N GLY A 380 5.64 -5.01 -1.31
CA GLY A 380 5.78 -3.55 -1.33
C GLY A 380 4.90 -2.89 -0.27
N TRP A 381 3.63 -3.26 -0.20
CA TRP A 381 2.71 -2.76 0.84
C TRP A 381 3.14 -3.17 2.25
N ALA A 382 3.59 -4.42 2.46
CA ALA A 382 4.13 -4.86 3.74
C ALA A 382 5.29 -3.99 4.22
N THR A 383 6.14 -3.52 3.30
CA THR A 383 7.24 -2.61 3.64
C THR A 383 6.76 -1.19 3.94
N VAL A 384 5.77 -0.68 3.18
CA VAL A 384 5.25 0.69 3.38
C VAL A 384 4.53 0.84 4.71
N ILE A 385 3.70 -0.13 5.10
CA ILE A 385 2.95 -0.07 6.37
C ILE A 385 3.85 -0.19 7.62
N TYR A 386 5.12 -0.60 7.47
CA TYR A 386 6.08 -0.49 8.56
C TYR A 386 6.30 0.96 9.01
N PHE A 387 6.02 1.93 8.15
CA PHE A 387 6.21 3.36 8.41
C PHE A 387 4.89 4.12 8.58
N TYR A 388 3.74 3.43 8.65
CA TYR A 388 2.43 4.05 8.69
C TYR A 388 1.35 3.11 9.21
N GLU A 389 0.34 3.63 9.91
CA GLU A 389 -0.85 2.87 10.34
C GLU A 389 -1.81 2.66 9.15
N GLY A 390 -1.55 1.63 8.34
CA GLY A 390 -2.30 1.38 7.10
C GLY A 390 -3.70 0.79 7.34
N PHE A 391 -3.86 -0.08 8.33
CA PHE A 391 -5.12 -0.83 8.54
C PHE A 391 -6.23 0.02 9.18
N ASN A 392 -5.92 1.19 9.70
CA ASN A 392 -6.93 2.16 10.09
C ASN A 392 -7.63 2.83 8.89
N TYR A 393 -7.13 2.56 7.66
CA TYR A 393 -7.74 3.01 6.41
C TYR A 393 -8.30 1.81 5.64
N PRO A 394 -9.63 1.61 5.62
CA PRO A 394 -10.26 0.45 4.98
C PRO A 394 -9.87 0.24 3.52
N PHE A 395 -9.62 1.30 2.78
CA PHE A 395 -9.21 1.19 1.37
C PHE A 395 -7.78 0.63 1.18
N ILE A 396 -6.87 0.83 2.15
CA ILE A 396 -5.55 0.20 2.15
C ILE A 396 -5.70 -1.28 2.45
N PHE A 397 -6.46 -1.62 3.49
CA PHE A 397 -6.75 -3.01 3.84
C PHE A 397 -7.44 -3.74 2.68
N LEU A 398 -8.42 -3.10 2.02
CA LEU A 398 -9.06 -3.62 0.81
C LEU A 398 -8.05 -3.87 -0.32
N THR A 399 -7.15 -2.94 -0.57
CA THR A 399 -6.13 -3.07 -1.62
C THR A 399 -5.21 -4.26 -1.33
N ILE A 400 -4.73 -4.41 -0.10
CA ILE A 400 -3.92 -5.55 0.33
C ILE A 400 -4.72 -6.85 0.21
N ALA A 401 -5.98 -6.87 0.64
CA ALA A 401 -6.85 -8.04 0.53
C ALA A 401 -7.07 -8.45 -0.92
N ILE A 402 -7.30 -7.50 -1.85
CA ILE A 402 -7.43 -7.78 -3.29
C ILE A 402 -6.14 -8.40 -3.83
N LEU A 403 -4.98 -7.83 -3.52
CA LEU A 403 -3.70 -8.38 -3.96
C LEU A 403 -3.46 -9.79 -3.41
N CYS A 404 -3.79 -10.04 -2.14
CA CYS A 404 -3.71 -11.37 -1.52
C CYS A 404 -4.62 -12.37 -2.24
N SER A 405 -5.87 -11.99 -2.49
CA SER A 405 -6.84 -12.81 -3.21
C SER A 405 -6.41 -13.11 -4.64
N LEU A 406 -5.90 -12.11 -5.37
CA LEU A 406 -5.34 -12.33 -6.71
C LEU A 406 -4.13 -13.28 -6.69
N SER A 407 -3.27 -13.19 -5.68
CA SER A 407 -2.16 -14.13 -5.49
C SER A 407 -2.65 -15.56 -5.28
N ASP A 408 -3.69 -15.75 -4.47
CA ASP A 408 -4.32 -17.07 -4.27
C ASP A 408 -4.90 -17.62 -5.57
N ARG A 409 -5.53 -16.78 -6.41
CA ARG A 409 -6.07 -17.21 -7.73
C ARG A 409 -4.97 -17.57 -8.74
N CYS A 410 -3.82 -16.89 -8.70
CA CYS A 410 -2.67 -17.27 -9.53
C CYS A 410 -2.22 -18.71 -9.23
N VAL A 411 -2.14 -19.09 -7.96
CA VAL A 411 -1.77 -20.45 -7.53
C VAL A 411 -2.80 -21.48 -7.96
N GLU A 412 -4.10 -21.19 -7.82
CA GLU A 412 -5.16 -22.10 -8.28
C GLU A 412 -5.08 -22.38 -9.78
N LYS A 413 -4.85 -21.35 -10.60
CA LYS A 413 -4.69 -21.51 -12.05
C LYS A 413 -3.48 -22.36 -12.41
N GLU A 414 -2.38 -22.21 -11.69
CA GLU A 414 -1.17 -23.02 -11.90
C GLU A 414 -1.39 -24.48 -11.55
N GLN A 415 -2.09 -24.79 -10.44
CA GLN A 415 -2.45 -26.15 -10.04
C GLN A 415 -3.35 -26.82 -11.07
N GLN A 416 -4.41 -26.14 -11.52
CA GLN A 416 -5.32 -26.67 -12.56
C GLN A 416 -4.59 -26.96 -13.88
N LYS A 417 -3.60 -26.15 -14.26
CA LYS A 417 -2.80 -26.38 -15.45
C LYS A 417 -1.91 -27.61 -15.33
N ASN A 418 -1.37 -27.86 -14.12
CA ASN A 418 -0.53 -29.04 -13.85
C ASN A 418 -1.33 -30.35 -13.74
N GLU A 419 -2.62 -30.29 -13.39
CA GLU A 419 -3.52 -31.46 -13.36
C GLU A 419 -4.00 -31.89 -14.74
N ILE A 420 -3.95 -30.99 -15.74
CA ILE A 420 -4.39 -31.26 -17.13
C ILE A 420 -3.23 -31.77 -17.99
N ASN A 421 -1.99 -31.51 -17.65
CA ASN A 421 -0.80 -31.97 -18.34
C ASN A 421 -0.25 -33.27 -17.72
#